data_a0b0a616e37e3ed4cc7b2c6d87f127f1
#
_entry.id   a0b0a616e37e3ed4cc7b2c6d87f127f1
#
_cell.length_a   1.000
_cell.length_b   1.000
_cell.length_c   1.000
_cell.angle_alpha   90.00
_cell.angle_beta   90.00
_cell.angle_gamma   90.00
#
_symmetry.space_group_name_H-M   'P 1'
#
loop_
_entity.id
_entity.type
_entity.pdbx_description
1 polymer ?
#
loop_
_entity_poly.entity_id
_entity_poly.type
_entity_poly.pdbx_seq_one_letter_code
_entity_poly.pdbx_strand_id
1 'polypeptide(L)'
;MLEIKNLTDITSNGLCIGCGLCQSVVGKAKIHISMTDKGRLEPRETVSLSNEEFKKIKKICPGVLVEGLPKKEISKNSKEDLIWGIYNSLFYAWSSDKDIRFQSSTGGLLNGISLYLLETNKVDFILHTAGNPEKPMRSIPKFSYSKKDLLNCESRSRY
;
A
#
# COMPACT_ATOMS: atom_id res chain seq x y z
N MET A 1 25.98 2.43 8.61
CA MET A 1 24.83 2.26 7.72
C MET A 1 24.58 0.76 7.57
N LEU A 2 23.36 0.29 7.72
CA LEU A 2 23.02 -1.13 7.58
C LEU A 2 23.28 -1.58 6.14
N GLU A 3 24.13 -2.60 5.96
CA GLU A 3 24.43 -3.12 4.62
C GLU A 3 23.47 -4.27 4.31
N ILE A 4 22.61 -4.08 3.30
CA ILE A 4 21.62 -5.07 2.86
C ILE A 4 22.16 -5.79 1.62
N LYS A 5 22.52 -7.07 1.78
CA LYS A 5 23.17 -7.91 0.75
C LYS A 5 22.24 -8.95 0.14
N ASN A 6 21.21 -9.36 0.87
CA ASN A 6 20.28 -10.42 0.46
C ASN A 6 18.88 -10.20 1.07
N LEU A 7 17.93 -11.07 0.71
CA LEU A 7 16.54 -10.98 1.17
C LEU A 7 16.43 -11.22 2.69
N THR A 8 17.27 -12.09 3.23
CA THR A 8 17.29 -12.40 4.66
C THR A 8 17.69 -11.19 5.49
N ASP A 9 18.61 -10.35 4.99
CA ASP A 9 18.98 -9.11 5.69
C ASP A 9 17.79 -8.17 5.86
N ILE A 10 16.86 -8.14 4.87
CA ILE A 10 15.65 -7.31 4.94
C ILE A 10 14.71 -7.83 6.03
N THR A 11 14.51 -9.15 6.10
CA THR A 11 13.59 -9.76 7.08
C THR A 11 14.18 -9.77 8.49
N SER A 12 15.43 -10.19 8.64
CA SER A 12 16.09 -10.31 9.95
C SER A 12 16.31 -8.97 10.66
N ASN A 13 16.48 -7.89 9.88
CA ASN A 13 16.59 -6.53 10.43
C ASN A 13 15.23 -5.84 10.62
N GLY A 14 14.11 -6.55 10.44
CA GLY A 14 12.76 -6.00 10.67
C GLY A 14 12.32 -4.96 9.64
N LEU A 15 12.99 -4.86 8.50
CA LEU A 15 12.66 -3.90 7.43
C LEU A 15 11.50 -4.37 6.54
N CYS A 16 11.17 -5.66 6.58
CA CYS A 16 10.11 -6.23 5.76
C CYS A 16 8.72 -5.82 6.30
N ILE A 17 7.91 -5.21 5.44
CA ILE A 17 6.52 -4.84 5.74
C ILE A 17 5.49 -5.83 5.18
N GLY A 18 5.91 -6.95 4.59
CA GLY A 18 5.02 -7.99 4.08
C GLY A 18 4.29 -7.65 2.79
N CYS A 19 4.72 -6.64 2.05
CA CYS A 19 3.99 -6.11 0.87
C CYS A 19 3.96 -7.03 -0.36
N GLY A 20 4.83 -8.05 -0.44
CA GLY A 20 4.88 -9.01 -1.54
C GLY A 20 5.52 -8.53 -2.84
N LEU A 21 6.01 -7.28 -2.94
CA LEU A 21 6.64 -6.75 -4.16
C LEU A 21 7.83 -7.59 -4.65
N CYS A 22 8.64 -8.13 -3.76
CA CYS A 22 9.75 -9.02 -4.12
C CYS A 22 9.26 -10.25 -4.88
N GLN A 23 8.17 -10.90 -4.44
CA GLN A 23 7.57 -12.02 -5.15
C GLN A 23 7.02 -11.60 -6.52
N SER A 24 6.40 -10.43 -6.61
CA SER A 24 5.84 -9.92 -7.88
C SER A 24 6.91 -9.69 -8.94
N VAL A 25 8.12 -9.30 -8.53
CA VAL A 25 9.22 -8.99 -9.47
C VAL A 25 9.95 -10.24 -9.97
N VAL A 26 10.16 -11.22 -9.11
CA VAL A 26 10.97 -12.41 -9.48
C VAL A 26 10.13 -13.67 -9.65
N GLY A 27 8.86 -13.63 -9.30
CA GLY A 27 7.90 -14.72 -9.47
C GLY A 27 7.77 -15.63 -8.24
N LYS A 28 6.61 -16.29 -8.15
CA LYS A 28 6.26 -17.23 -7.07
C LYS A 28 7.15 -18.46 -7.00
N ALA A 29 7.78 -18.83 -8.12
CA ALA A 29 8.70 -19.95 -8.18
C ALA A 29 10.00 -19.68 -7.41
N LYS A 30 10.39 -18.43 -7.23
CA LYS A 30 11.64 -18.04 -6.54
C LYS A 30 11.42 -17.49 -5.15
N ILE A 31 10.35 -16.77 -4.93
CA ILE A 31 9.99 -16.22 -3.63
C ILE A 31 8.54 -16.59 -3.30
N HIS A 32 8.35 -17.16 -2.14
CA HIS A 32 7.05 -17.44 -1.56
C HIS A 32 6.81 -16.57 -0.33
N ILE A 33 5.65 -15.86 -0.29
CA ILE A 33 5.24 -15.11 0.89
C ILE A 33 4.48 -16.06 1.82
N SER A 34 4.99 -16.22 3.03
CA SER A 34 4.38 -17.09 4.05
C SER A 34 4.27 -16.40 5.40
N MET A 35 3.34 -16.90 6.21
CA MET A 35 3.20 -16.46 7.59
C MET A 35 4.34 -17.05 8.42
N THR A 36 5.02 -16.22 9.18
CA THR A 36 5.98 -16.63 10.19
C THR A 36 5.28 -17.00 11.51
N ASP A 37 5.98 -17.71 12.40
CA ASP A 37 5.48 -18.05 13.74
C ASP A 37 5.18 -16.81 14.58
N LYS A 38 5.78 -15.67 14.22
CA LYS A 38 5.54 -14.35 14.85
C LYS A 38 4.30 -13.62 14.26
N GLY A 39 3.54 -14.26 13.37
CA GLY A 39 2.35 -13.69 12.76
C GLY A 39 2.60 -12.64 11.67
N ARG A 40 3.81 -12.57 11.11
CA ARG A 40 4.17 -11.65 10.03
C ARG A 40 4.20 -12.37 8.69
N LEU A 41 3.74 -11.69 7.64
CA LEU A 41 3.95 -12.16 6.26
C LEU A 41 5.36 -11.78 5.82
N GLU A 42 6.18 -12.78 5.52
CA GLU A 42 7.57 -12.56 5.10
C GLU A 42 7.90 -13.40 3.86
N PRO A 43 8.79 -12.89 2.99
CA PRO A 43 9.27 -13.63 1.84
C PRO A 43 10.26 -14.72 2.27
N ARG A 44 10.14 -15.89 1.64
CA ARG A 44 11.12 -16.98 1.72
C ARG A 44 11.62 -17.29 0.32
N GLU A 45 12.92 -17.37 0.15
CA GLU A 45 13.55 -17.86 -1.08
C GLU A 45 13.34 -19.37 -1.19
N THR A 46 12.78 -19.80 -2.31
CA THR A 46 12.68 -21.22 -2.69
C THR A 46 13.81 -21.63 -3.63
N VAL A 47 14.34 -20.66 -4.37
CA VAL A 47 15.51 -20.79 -5.25
C VAL A 47 16.37 -19.56 -5.05
N SER A 48 17.69 -19.75 -5.02
CA SER A 48 18.65 -18.64 -4.85
C SER A 48 18.45 -17.56 -5.89
N LEU A 49 18.40 -16.31 -5.44
CA LEU A 49 18.28 -15.16 -6.31
C LEU A 49 19.63 -14.79 -6.93
N SER A 50 19.61 -14.41 -8.19
CA SER A 50 20.78 -13.80 -8.83
C SER A 50 21.02 -12.38 -8.28
N ASN A 51 22.23 -11.88 -8.45
CA ASN A 51 22.57 -10.49 -8.06
C ASN A 51 21.68 -9.47 -8.78
N GLU A 52 21.31 -9.71 -10.03
CA GLU A 52 20.43 -8.84 -10.82
C GLU A 52 18.99 -8.81 -10.26
N GLU A 53 18.48 -9.98 -9.88
CA GLU A 53 17.14 -10.09 -9.27
C GLU A 53 17.10 -9.40 -7.91
N PHE A 54 18.12 -9.59 -7.09
CA PHE A 54 18.19 -8.91 -5.81
C PHE A 54 18.34 -7.40 -5.94
N LYS A 55 19.12 -6.90 -6.92
CA LYS A 55 19.19 -5.47 -7.24
C LYS A 55 17.82 -4.89 -7.60
N LYS A 56 17.02 -5.61 -8.41
CA LYS A 56 15.65 -5.19 -8.74
C LYS A 56 14.79 -5.10 -7.48
N ILE A 57 14.81 -6.13 -6.62
CA ILE A 57 14.08 -6.13 -5.35
C ILE A 57 14.51 -4.94 -4.48
N LYS A 58 15.82 -4.72 -4.31
CA LYS A 58 16.35 -3.66 -3.47
C LYS A 58 15.89 -2.27 -3.92
N LYS A 59 15.76 -2.06 -5.25
CA LYS A 59 15.31 -0.79 -5.83
C LYS A 59 13.83 -0.47 -5.55
N ILE A 60 12.99 -1.49 -5.41
CA ILE A 60 11.53 -1.32 -5.23
C ILE A 60 11.05 -1.58 -3.81
N CYS A 61 11.89 -2.13 -2.95
CA CYS A 61 11.50 -2.53 -1.60
C CYS A 61 11.33 -1.30 -0.71
N PRO A 62 10.10 -1.00 -0.25
CA PRO A 62 9.84 0.17 0.59
C PRO A 62 10.46 0.05 1.99
N GLY A 63 10.83 -1.15 2.42
CA GLY A 63 11.57 -1.36 3.66
C GLY A 63 13.06 -1.02 3.54
N VAL A 64 13.60 -0.94 2.31
CA VAL A 64 15.01 -0.64 2.04
C VAL A 64 15.21 0.77 1.55
N LEU A 65 14.33 1.21 0.65
CA LEU A 65 14.43 2.51 0.00
C LEU A 65 13.05 3.13 -0.21
N VAL A 66 12.88 4.33 0.28
CA VAL A 66 11.74 5.21 -0.04
C VAL A 66 12.30 6.52 -0.54
N GLU A 67 12.01 6.85 -1.79
CA GLU A 67 12.43 8.10 -2.40
C GLU A 67 11.25 9.09 -2.41
N GLY A 68 11.52 10.32 -2.00
CA GLY A 68 10.55 11.42 -2.12
C GLY A 68 10.40 11.91 -3.56
N LEU A 69 9.49 12.84 -3.77
CA LEU A 69 9.32 13.46 -5.10
C LEU A 69 10.61 14.17 -5.55
N PRO A 70 10.97 14.03 -6.84
CA PRO A 70 12.08 14.78 -7.41
C PRO A 70 11.86 16.30 -7.26
N LYS A 71 12.91 17.05 -6.97
CA LYS A 71 12.81 18.52 -6.77
C LYS A 71 12.08 19.26 -7.90
N LYS A 72 12.18 18.78 -9.14
CA LYS A 72 11.49 19.34 -10.32
C LYS A 72 9.97 19.18 -10.27
N GLU A 73 9.46 18.23 -9.50
CA GLU A 73 8.03 17.95 -9.34
C GLU A 73 7.43 18.64 -8.11
N ILE A 74 8.27 19.30 -7.32
CA ILE A 74 7.84 20.05 -6.14
C ILE A 74 7.36 21.42 -6.59
N SER A 75 6.13 21.78 -6.22
CA SER A 75 5.56 23.10 -6.51
C SER A 75 6.39 24.21 -5.87
N LYS A 76 6.53 25.34 -6.57
CA LYS A 76 7.22 26.53 -6.03
C LYS A 76 6.54 27.08 -4.75
N ASN A 77 5.27 26.79 -4.56
CA ASN A 77 4.49 27.24 -3.39
C ASN A 77 4.48 26.20 -2.26
N SER A 78 5.24 25.12 -2.39
CA SER A 78 5.35 24.10 -1.35
C SER A 78 6.02 24.64 -0.11
N LYS A 79 5.53 24.19 1.04
CA LYS A 79 6.13 24.41 2.35
C LYS A 79 6.91 23.18 2.76
N GLU A 80 7.86 23.32 3.65
CA GLU A 80 8.64 22.21 4.19
C GLU A 80 8.43 22.16 5.71
N ASP A 81 8.16 20.97 6.19
CA ASP A 81 8.09 20.64 7.61
C ASP A 81 9.16 19.60 7.93
N LEU A 82 9.83 19.76 9.07
CA LEU A 82 10.96 18.91 9.46
C LEU A 82 10.54 17.44 9.67
N ILE A 83 9.30 17.22 10.10
CA ILE A 83 8.76 15.87 10.42
C ILE A 83 7.97 15.31 9.25
N TRP A 84 7.09 16.11 8.65
CA TRP A 84 6.14 15.68 7.61
C TRP A 84 6.66 15.84 6.19
N GLY A 85 7.80 16.52 6.02
CA GLY A 85 8.40 16.78 4.73
C GLY A 85 7.69 17.89 3.95
N ILE A 86 7.68 17.78 2.64
CA ILE A 86 7.19 18.81 1.72
C ILE A 86 5.68 18.67 1.53
N TYR A 87 4.94 19.76 1.71
CA TYR A 87 3.50 19.81 1.50
C TYR A 87 3.06 21.16 0.89
N ASN A 88 1.91 21.18 0.24
CA ASN A 88 1.31 22.41 -0.28
C ASN A 88 0.30 23.00 0.70
N SER A 89 -0.66 22.20 1.14
CA SER A 89 -1.75 22.62 2.01
C SER A 89 -2.25 21.45 2.85
N LEU A 90 -2.80 21.73 4.00
CA LEU A 90 -3.47 20.79 4.89
C LEU A 90 -4.93 21.19 5.00
N PHE A 91 -5.83 20.23 4.84
CA PHE A 91 -7.27 20.44 4.89
C PHE A 91 -7.94 19.42 5.81
N TYR A 92 -8.99 19.86 6.49
CA TYR A 92 -10.00 18.95 7.03
C TYR A 92 -11.02 18.69 5.94
N ALA A 93 -11.29 17.43 5.65
CA ALA A 93 -12.21 17.08 4.58
C ALA A 93 -13.06 15.86 4.93
N TRP A 94 -14.26 15.80 4.34
CA TRP A 94 -15.22 14.70 4.49
C TRP A 94 -16.10 14.62 3.25
N SER A 95 -16.79 13.49 3.07
CA SER A 95 -17.78 13.35 2.00
C SER A 95 -19.00 14.23 2.25
N SER A 96 -19.47 14.92 1.20
CA SER A 96 -20.76 15.64 1.22
C SER A 96 -21.96 14.68 1.15
N ASP A 97 -21.77 13.47 0.58
CA ASP A 97 -22.76 12.41 0.60
C ASP A 97 -22.90 11.85 2.01
N LYS A 98 -24.12 11.97 2.59
CA LYS A 98 -24.39 11.59 3.97
C LYS A 98 -24.28 10.08 4.20
N ASP A 99 -24.64 9.26 3.22
CA ASP A 99 -24.59 7.81 3.31
C ASP A 99 -23.13 7.33 3.29
N ILE A 100 -22.33 7.88 2.38
CA ILE A 100 -20.88 7.60 2.33
C ILE A 100 -20.24 8.05 3.65
N ARG A 101 -20.57 9.23 4.11
CA ARG A 101 -20.02 9.78 5.36
C ARG A 101 -20.35 8.92 6.58
N PHE A 102 -21.57 8.39 6.65
CA PHE A 102 -22.03 7.56 7.75
C PHE A 102 -21.44 6.15 7.72
N GLN A 103 -21.39 5.54 6.52
CA GLN A 103 -20.95 4.15 6.34
C GLN A 103 -19.43 3.97 6.26
N SER A 104 -18.67 5.06 6.16
CA SER A 104 -17.23 5.02 5.96
C SER A 104 -16.45 5.56 7.15
N SER A 105 -15.23 5.10 7.35
CA SER A 105 -14.30 5.69 8.30
C SER A 105 -13.77 7.05 7.82
N THR A 106 -13.23 7.85 8.74
CA THR A 106 -12.59 9.15 8.45
C THR A 106 -13.44 10.11 7.60
N GLY A 107 -14.76 10.19 7.92
CA GLY A 107 -15.69 11.06 7.22
C GLY A 107 -15.96 10.70 5.77
N GLY A 108 -15.57 9.50 5.31
CA GLY A 108 -15.85 8.98 3.98
C GLY A 108 -15.10 9.66 2.85
N LEU A 109 -14.04 10.44 3.12
CA LEU A 109 -13.33 11.20 2.09
C LEU A 109 -12.78 10.30 0.97
N LEU A 110 -12.10 9.21 1.33
CA LEU A 110 -11.51 8.29 0.33
C LEU A 110 -12.59 7.63 -0.53
N ASN A 111 -13.71 7.21 0.06
CA ASN A 111 -14.83 6.64 -0.70
C ASN A 111 -15.51 7.70 -1.57
N GLY A 112 -15.64 8.94 -1.11
CA GLY A 112 -16.15 10.05 -1.91
C GLY A 112 -15.28 10.37 -3.13
N ILE A 113 -13.95 10.41 -2.94
CA ILE A 113 -13.00 10.59 -4.05
C ILE A 113 -13.07 9.39 -5.01
N SER A 114 -13.10 8.17 -4.49
CA SER A 114 -13.18 6.94 -5.28
C SER A 114 -14.45 6.93 -6.14
N LEU A 115 -15.59 7.29 -5.57
CA LEU A 115 -16.84 7.38 -6.29
C LEU A 115 -16.78 8.44 -7.40
N TYR A 116 -16.28 9.63 -7.09
CA TYR A 116 -16.08 10.69 -8.08
C TYR A 116 -15.22 10.23 -9.27
N LEU A 117 -14.14 9.52 -9.00
CA LEU A 117 -13.26 9.01 -10.07
C LEU A 117 -13.94 7.98 -10.95
N LEU A 118 -14.75 7.07 -10.37
CA LEU A 118 -15.56 6.11 -11.13
C LEU A 118 -16.66 6.79 -11.94
N GLU A 119 -17.45 7.67 -11.33
CA GLU A 119 -18.60 8.34 -11.97
C GLU A 119 -18.16 9.29 -13.10
N THR A 120 -16.96 9.84 -13.00
CA THR A 120 -16.39 10.70 -14.05
C THR A 120 -15.53 9.92 -15.06
N ASN A 121 -15.53 8.59 -15.02
CA ASN A 121 -14.77 7.71 -15.90
C ASN A 121 -13.26 8.05 -15.97
N LYS A 122 -12.71 8.54 -14.87
CA LYS A 122 -11.28 8.82 -14.75
C LYS A 122 -10.47 7.57 -14.41
N VAL A 123 -11.15 6.55 -13.88
CA VAL A 123 -10.60 5.23 -13.58
C VAL A 123 -11.63 4.16 -13.90
N ASP A 124 -11.18 2.97 -14.27
CA ASP A 124 -12.05 1.84 -14.58
C ASP A 124 -12.49 1.09 -13.33
N PHE A 125 -11.69 1.13 -12.27
CA PHE A 125 -11.99 0.49 -10.98
C PHE A 125 -11.22 1.15 -9.85
N ILE A 126 -11.64 0.84 -8.63
CA ILE A 126 -10.90 1.18 -7.40
C ILE A 126 -10.35 -0.12 -6.79
N LEU A 127 -9.05 -0.17 -6.57
CA LEU A 127 -8.42 -1.23 -5.79
C LEU A 127 -8.26 -0.75 -4.34
N HIS A 128 -8.90 -1.45 -3.44
CA HIS A 128 -8.83 -1.12 -2.01
C HIS A 128 -8.81 -2.39 -1.14
N THR A 129 -8.72 -2.21 0.16
CA THR A 129 -8.62 -3.29 1.13
C THR A 129 -10.00 -3.60 1.72
N ALA A 130 -10.37 -4.87 1.74
CA ALA A 130 -11.59 -5.38 2.38
C ALA A 130 -11.27 -6.43 3.45
N GLY A 131 -12.24 -6.74 4.31
CA GLY A 131 -12.16 -7.87 5.22
C GLY A 131 -12.20 -9.19 4.48
N ASN A 132 -11.44 -10.16 4.94
CA ASN A 132 -11.56 -11.53 4.45
C ASN A 132 -12.76 -12.21 5.15
N PRO A 133 -13.81 -12.66 4.43
CA PRO A 133 -14.97 -13.30 5.04
C PRO A 133 -14.63 -14.59 5.80
N GLU A 134 -13.67 -15.36 5.29
CA GLU A 134 -13.25 -16.63 5.90
C GLU A 134 -12.28 -16.44 7.07
N LYS A 135 -11.53 -15.36 7.06
CA LYS A 135 -10.54 -15.04 8.08
C LYS A 135 -10.64 -13.56 8.47
N PRO A 136 -11.62 -13.18 9.32
CA PRO A 136 -11.97 -11.78 9.60
C PRO A 136 -10.82 -10.91 10.12
N MET A 137 -9.80 -11.53 10.73
CA MET A 137 -8.58 -10.85 11.17
C MET A 137 -7.63 -10.51 10.01
N ARG A 138 -7.94 -10.95 8.80
CA ARG A 138 -7.12 -10.72 7.60
C ARG A 138 -7.80 -9.79 6.64
N SER A 139 -6.98 -9.07 5.89
CA SER A 139 -7.42 -8.21 4.79
C SER A 139 -7.12 -8.85 3.45
N ILE A 140 -7.97 -8.55 2.47
CA ILE A 140 -7.79 -8.96 1.07
C ILE A 140 -7.90 -7.73 0.16
N PRO A 141 -7.19 -7.71 -0.97
CA PRO A 141 -7.43 -6.71 -2.01
C PRO A 141 -8.78 -6.96 -2.67
N LYS A 142 -9.53 -5.90 -2.93
CA LYS A 142 -10.83 -5.95 -3.61
C LYS A 142 -10.92 -4.88 -4.68
N PHE A 143 -11.49 -5.27 -5.82
CA PHE A 143 -11.83 -4.36 -6.91
C PHE A 143 -13.28 -3.91 -6.76
N SER A 144 -13.54 -2.61 -6.90
CA SER A 144 -14.86 -2.02 -6.90
C SER A 144 -15.07 -1.19 -8.15
N TYR A 145 -16.22 -1.38 -8.79
CA TYR A 145 -16.60 -0.76 -10.05
C TYR A 145 -17.79 0.17 -9.91
N SER A 146 -18.43 0.21 -8.74
CA SER A 146 -19.64 0.97 -8.49
C SER A 146 -19.70 1.50 -7.04
N LYS A 147 -20.61 2.47 -6.80
CA LYS A 147 -20.93 2.94 -5.44
C LYS A 147 -21.33 1.79 -4.51
N LYS A 148 -22.14 0.85 -5.01
CA LYS A 148 -22.58 -0.32 -4.23
C LYS A 148 -21.39 -1.18 -3.82
N ASP A 149 -20.44 -1.41 -4.72
CA ASP A 149 -19.23 -2.20 -4.41
C ASP A 149 -18.36 -1.50 -3.38
N LEU A 150 -18.20 -0.18 -3.49
CA LEU A 150 -17.43 0.62 -2.54
C LEU A 150 -18.02 0.57 -1.13
N LEU A 151 -19.34 0.71 -1.01
CA LEU A 151 -20.01 0.71 0.29
C LEU A 151 -20.13 -0.68 0.91
N ASN A 152 -20.31 -1.73 0.09
CA ASN A 152 -20.39 -3.12 0.56
C ASN A 152 -19.04 -3.70 1.02
N CYS A 153 -17.96 -2.97 0.89
CA CYS A 153 -16.63 -3.48 1.19
C CYS A 153 -16.22 -3.33 2.63
N GLU A 154 -17.11 -2.94 3.53
CA GLU A 154 -16.68 -2.64 4.90
C GLU A 154 -15.35 -1.88 4.90
N SER A 155 -15.29 -0.80 4.12
CA SER A 155 -14.08 0.03 3.95
C SER A 155 -13.73 0.79 5.24
N ARG A 156 -13.77 0.05 6.34
CA ARG A 156 -13.33 0.53 7.65
C ARG A 156 -11.82 0.40 7.70
N SER A 157 -11.22 1.40 8.31
CA SER A 157 -9.80 1.40 8.61
C SER A 157 -9.44 0.09 9.34
N ARG A 158 -8.51 -0.67 8.77
CA ARG A 158 -8.01 -1.91 9.35
C ARG A 158 -6.55 -1.71 9.70
N TYR A 159 -6.27 -1.66 10.97
CA TYR A 159 -4.94 -1.56 11.54
C TYR A 159 -4.51 -2.91 12.12
#